data_5882c8dc16987f3944bf7d24f279c041
#
_entry.id   5882c8dc16987f3944bf7d24f279c041
#
_cell.length_a   1.000
_cell.length_b   1.000
_cell.length_c   1.000
_cell.angle_alpha   90.00
_cell.angle_beta   90.00
_cell.angle_gamma   90.00
#
_symmetry.space_group_name_H-M   'P 1'
#
loop_
_entity.id
_entity.type
_entity.pdbx_description
1 polymer ?
#
loop_
_entity_poly.entity_id
_entity_poly.type
_entity_poly.pdbx_seq_one_letter_code
_entity_poly.pdbx_strand_id
1 'polypeptide(L)'
;MGGWKKEYGEDEIEIFEKGLLSKRGDYWHFRLWLEKEKKYVMRSLKTRKRHIAVELAKEMYLDIYANVKQGKSFYSITCEQAVEKWMEVRLKDYEVGQISYGRYATMKSHLKTWKEFIGAKKRLKDLTRKDCEGYYEWRYERTDGKVRLTTVHGEQMTINSMMKWLNSEDEAEIDGFDFKKLKKIDDDSESVRRQTLTS
;
A
#
# COMPACT_ATOMS: atom_id res chain seq x y z
N MET A 1 -37.61 1.97 -20.00
CA MET A 1 -36.25 2.52 -20.02
C MET A 1 -35.43 1.75 -21.03
N GLY A 2 -35.16 2.35 -22.20
CA GLY A 2 -34.48 1.67 -23.31
C GLY A 2 -33.00 1.54 -23.01
N GLY A 3 -32.56 0.32 -22.76
CA GLY A 3 -31.17 0.00 -22.69
C GLY A 3 -30.50 0.14 -24.06
N TRP A 4 -29.52 0.99 -24.18
CA TRP A 4 -28.67 1.09 -25.37
C TRP A 4 -27.99 -0.26 -25.57
N LYS A 5 -28.39 -1.04 -26.58
CA LYS A 5 -27.59 -2.18 -27.04
C LYS A 5 -26.29 -1.62 -27.61
N LYS A 6 -25.17 -1.87 -26.94
CA LYS A 6 -23.86 -1.58 -27.53
C LYS A 6 -23.67 -2.51 -28.71
N GLU A 7 -23.61 -1.97 -29.92
CA GLU A 7 -23.11 -2.70 -31.08
C GLU A 7 -21.59 -2.81 -30.93
N TYR A 8 -21.11 -4.04 -30.78
CA TYR A 8 -19.67 -4.36 -30.74
C TYR A 8 -19.18 -4.56 -32.18
N GLY A 9 -18.00 -4.04 -32.51
CA GLY A 9 -17.36 -4.28 -33.79
C GLY A 9 -16.95 -5.75 -33.98
N GLU A 10 -16.63 -6.15 -35.21
CA GLU A 10 -16.23 -7.54 -35.53
C GLU A 10 -15.05 -8.07 -34.69
N ASP A 11 -14.18 -7.18 -34.22
CA ASP A 11 -13.02 -7.43 -33.38
C ASP A 11 -13.29 -7.19 -31.87
N GLU A 12 -14.55 -7.09 -31.45
CA GLU A 12 -14.95 -6.90 -30.06
C GLU A 12 -15.86 -8.05 -29.59
N ILE A 13 -15.61 -8.56 -28.39
CA ILE A 13 -16.37 -9.65 -27.79
C ILE A 13 -16.68 -9.29 -26.35
N GLU A 14 -17.94 -9.37 -26.00
CA GLU A 14 -18.38 -9.20 -24.60
C GLU A 14 -18.08 -10.45 -23.78
N ILE A 15 -17.53 -10.24 -22.57
CA ILE A 15 -17.23 -11.28 -21.58
C ILE A 15 -18.04 -11.02 -20.33
N PHE A 16 -19.02 -11.89 -20.03
CA PHE A 16 -19.89 -11.82 -18.84
C PHE A 16 -20.54 -10.43 -18.62
N GLU A 17 -21.08 -9.80 -19.70
CA GLU A 17 -21.80 -8.52 -19.69
C GLU A 17 -21.00 -7.26 -19.25
N LYS A 18 -19.84 -7.44 -18.61
CA LYS A 18 -19.03 -6.33 -18.05
C LYS A 18 -17.64 -6.24 -18.62
N GLY A 19 -17.08 -7.35 -19.05
CA GLY A 19 -15.75 -7.40 -19.67
C GLY A 19 -15.83 -7.18 -21.18
N LEU A 20 -14.85 -6.56 -21.75
CA LEU A 20 -14.68 -6.40 -23.20
C LEU A 20 -13.34 -6.97 -23.63
N LEU A 21 -13.39 -7.85 -24.62
CA LEU A 21 -12.23 -8.36 -25.32
C LEU A 21 -12.16 -7.64 -26.67
N SER A 22 -11.04 -6.99 -26.97
CA SER A 22 -10.84 -6.27 -28.23
C SER A 22 -9.47 -6.57 -28.82
N LYS A 23 -9.40 -6.64 -30.16
CA LYS A 23 -8.14 -6.83 -30.85
C LYS A 23 -7.48 -5.46 -31.10
N ARG A 24 -6.18 -5.36 -30.74
CA ARG A 24 -5.37 -4.16 -31.00
C ARG A 24 -4.08 -4.61 -31.68
N GLY A 25 -3.93 -4.24 -32.94
CA GLY A 25 -2.88 -4.81 -33.78
C GLY A 25 -3.04 -6.33 -33.86
N ASP A 26 -1.97 -7.06 -33.57
CA ASP A 26 -1.95 -8.53 -33.65
C ASP A 26 -2.50 -9.25 -32.41
N TYR A 27 -2.65 -8.54 -31.29
CA TYR A 27 -2.94 -9.18 -30.00
C TYR A 27 -4.32 -8.81 -29.45
N TRP A 28 -4.92 -9.75 -28.75
CA TRP A 28 -6.15 -9.55 -28.02
C TRP A 28 -5.90 -8.90 -26.67
N HIS A 29 -6.77 -7.97 -26.29
CA HIS A 29 -6.72 -7.21 -25.05
C HIS A 29 -8.05 -7.34 -24.31
N PHE A 30 -7.96 -7.68 -23.03
CA PHE A 30 -9.10 -7.70 -22.13
C PHE A 30 -9.23 -6.36 -21.40
N ARG A 31 -10.46 -5.86 -21.27
CA ARG A 31 -10.80 -4.64 -20.54
C ARG A 31 -12.01 -4.89 -19.64
N LEU A 32 -11.90 -4.47 -18.38
CA LEU A 32 -12.98 -4.57 -17.38
C LEU A 32 -13.03 -3.28 -16.57
N TRP A 33 -14.22 -2.72 -16.38
CA TRP A 33 -14.41 -1.59 -15.48
C TRP A 33 -14.60 -2.05 -14.04
N LEU A 34 -13.82 -1.48 -13.12
CA LEU A 34 -13.90 -1.73 -11.67
C LEU A 34 -14.64 -0.56 -11.01
N GLU A 35 -15.88 -0.79 -10.60
CA GLU A 35 -16.75 0.26 -10.05
C GLU A 35 -16.23 0.88 -8.75
N LYS A 36 -15.67 0.05 -7.84
CA LYS A 36 -15.10 0.52 -6.58
C LYS A 36 -13.87 1.40 -6.78
N GLU A 37 -13.03 1.06 -7.74
CA GLU A 37 -11.76 1.74 -7.99
C GLU A 37 -11.88 2.84 -9.05
N LYS A 38 -13.04 2.94 -9.72
CA LYS A 38 -13.33 3.87 -10.83
C LYS A 38 -12.24 3.85 -11.91
N LYS A 39 -11.77 2.65 -12.26
CA LYS A 39 -10.69 2.42 -13.22
C LYS A 39 -10.96 1.21 -14.09
N TYR A 40 -10.38 1.22 -15.30
CA TYR A 40 -10.37 0.05 -16.18
C TYR A 40 -9.16 -0.83 -15.89
N VAL A 41 -9.38 -2.12 -15.67
CA VAL A 41 -8.34 -3.13 -15.89
C VAL A 41 -8.16 -3.29 -17.39
N MET A 42 -6.94 -3.17 -17.87
CA MET A 42 -6.58 -3.42 -19.27
C MET A 42 -5.36 -4.35 -19.29
N ARG A 43 -5.48 -5.49 -19.96
CA ARG A 43 -4.41 -6.49 -20.07
C ARG A 43 -4.30 -7.02 -21.48
N SER A 44 -3.08 -7.06 -22.02
CA SER A 44 -2.79 -7.84 -23.21
C SER A 44 -2.78 -9.32 -22.85
N LEU A 45 -3.51 -10.14 -23.61
CA LEU A 45 -3.56 -11.57 -23.41
C LEU A 45 -2.42 -12.30 -24.15
N LYS A 46 -1.55 -11.56 -24.84
CA LYS A 46 -0.36 -12.05 -25.54
C LYS A 46 -0.67 -13.20 -26.51
N THR A 47 -1.89 -13.28 -27.01
CA THR A 47 -2.31 -14.27 -28.00
C THR A 47 -2.93 -13.58 -29.22
N ARG A 48 -2.75 -14.20 -30.40
CA ARG A 48 -3.38 -13.80 -31.67
C ARG A 48 -4.63 -14.62 -31.95
N LYS A 49 -4.80 -15.77 -31.28
CA LYS A 49 -5.89 -16.71 -31.50
C LYS A 49 -7.12 -16.32 -30.71
N ARG A 50 -8.24 -16.06 -31.39
CA ARG A 50 -9.50 -15.59 -30.79
C ARG A 50 -10.04 -16.52 -29.70
N HIS A 51 -10.09 -17.84 -29.96
CA HIS A 51 -10.63 -18.81 -28.99
C HIS A 51 -9.82 -18.83 -27.69
N ILE A 52 -8.47 -18.80 -27.78
CA ILE A 52 -7.59 -18.75 -26.61
C ILE A 52 -7.81 -17.42 -25.84
N ALA A 53 -7.96 -16.33 -26.57
CA ALA A 53 -8.21 -15.02 -25.95
C ALA A 53 -9.53 -15.01 -25.15
N VAL A 54 -10.59 -15.64 -25.67
CA VAL A 54 -11.89 -15.74 -24.98
C VAL A 54 -11.76 -16.52 -23.67
N GLU A 55 -11.03 -17.65 -23.68
CA GLU A 55 -10.82 -18.47 -22.48
C GLU A 55 -10.02 -17.70 -21.43
N LEU A 56 -8.88 -17.14 -21.81
CA LEU A 56 -8.04 -16.32 -20.91
C LEU A 56 -8.80 -15.11 -20.35
N ALA A 57 -9.65 -14.48 -21.16
CA ALA A 57 -10.45 -13.34 -20.71
C ALA A 57 -11.51 -13.78 -19.68
N LYS A 58 -12.12 -14.95 -19.86
CA LYS A 58 -13.08 -15.51 -18.89
C LYS A 58 -12.42 -15.86 -17.57
N GLU A 59 -11.26 -16.53 -17.60
CA GLU A 59 -10.48 -16.85 -16.40
C GLU A 59 -10.12 -15.55 -15.65
N MET A 60 -9.53 -14.58 -16.35
CA MET A 60 -9.17 -13.29 -15.76
C MET A 60 -10.36 -12.54 -15.18
N TYR A 61 -11.52 -12.60 -15.85
CA TYR A 61 -12.75 -12.00 -15.32
C TYR A 61 -13.15 -12.64 -14.00
N LEU A 62 -13.17 -13.97 -13.94
CA LEU A 62 -13.56 -14.72 -12.74
C LEU A 62 -12.61 -14.44 -11.56
N ASP A 63 -11.30 -14.40 -11.81
CA ASP A 63 -10.29 -14.07 -10.80
C ASP A 63 -10.49 -12.65 -10.25
N ILE A 64 -10.66 -11.67 -11.14
CA ILE A 64 -10.92 -10.29 -10.73
C ILE A 64 -12.23 -10.20 -9.95
N TYR A 65 -13.28 -10.84 -10.45
CA TYR A 65 -14.60 -10.80 -9.82
C TYR A 65 -14.60 -11.45 -8.43
N ALA A 66 -13.91 -12.58 -8.27
CA ALA A 66 -13.74 -13.24 -6.97
C ALA A 66 -13.03 -12.34 -5.96
N ASN A 67 -11.94 -11.69 -6.38
CA ASN A 67 -11.20 -10.74 -5.53
C ASN A 67 -12.06 -9.52 -5.14
N VAL A 68 -12.76 -8.92 -6.11
CA VAL A 68 -13.65 -7.78 -5.86
C VAL A 68 -14.81 -8.16 -4.92
N LYS A 69 -15.37 -9.38 -5.06
CA LYS A 69 -16.44 -9.89 -4.19
C LYS A 69 -15.95 -10.11 -2.75
N GLN A 70 -14.68 -10.50 -2.58
CA GLN A 70 -14.03 -10.61 -1.27
C GLN A 70 -13.61 -9.26 -0.68
N GLY A 71 -13.88 -8.15 -1.36
CA GLY A 71 -13.51 -6.81 -0.90
C GLY A 71 -12.10 -6.37 -1.30
N LYS A 72 -11.29 -7.25 -1.90
CA LYS A 72 -9.90 -6.97 -2.27
C LYS A 72 -9.82 -5.95 -3.42
N SER A 73 -8.87 -5.03 -3.32
CA SER A 73 -8.56 -4.08 -4.40
C SER A 73 -7.73 -4.77 -5.48
N PHE A 74 -8.08 -4.56 -6.75
CA PHE A 74 -7.29 -5.04 -7.87
C PHE A 74 -6.00 -4.23 -8.07
N TYR A 75 -6.11 -2.92 -7.92
CA TYR A 75 -4.96 -2.03 -7.98
C TYR A 75 -4.36 -1.82 -6.60
N SER A 76 -3.07 -2.07 -6.48
CA SER A 76 -2.34 -1.70 -5.27
C SER A 76 -2.27 -0.18 -5.14
N ILE A 77 -2.58 0.33 -3.96
CA ILE A 77 -2.35 1.72 -3.59
C ILE A 77 -0.85 2.00 -3.45
N THR A 78 -0.46 3.26 -3.61
CA THR A 78 0.91 3.70 -3.35
C THR A 78 1.17 3.85 -1.85
N CYS A 79 2.45 3.87 -1.45
CA CYS A 79 2.82 4.15 -0.06
C CYS A 79 2.29 5.51 0.42
N GLU A 80 2.24 6.51 -0.46
CA GLU A 80 1.63 7.81 -0.16
C GLU A 80 0.14 7.69 0.15
N GLN A 81 -0.63 7.04 -0.73
CA GLN A 81 -2.06 6.82 -0.53
C GLN A 81 -2.35 5.97 0.73
N ALA A 82 -1.50 5.00 1.02
CA ALA A 82 -1.59 4.19 2.23
C ALA A 82 -1.43 5.03 3.50
N VAL A 83 -0.44 5.92 3.52
CA VAL A 83 -0.23 6.87 4.62
C VAL A 83 -1.42 7.81 4.76
N GLU A 84 -1.92 8.39 3.67
CA GLU A 84 -3.08 9.28 3.69
C GLU A 84 -4.31 8.57 4.28
N LYS A 85 -4.62 7.38 3.78
CA LYS A 85 -5.76 6.56 4.23
C LYS A 85 -5.68 6.24 5.74
N TRP A 86 -4.50 5.85 6.24
CA TRP A 86 -4.32 5.56 7.65
C TRP A 86 -4.38 6.84 8.51
N MET A 87 -3.81 7.94 8.03
CA MET A 87 -3.84 9.22 8.75
C MET A 87 -5.25 9.82 8.84
N GLU A 88 -6.14 9.58 7.86
CA GLU A 88 -7.56 9.93 7.95
C GLU A 88 -8.26 9.20 9.11
N VAL A 89 -7.95 7.93 9.33
CA VAL A 89 -8.48 7.18 10.49
C VAL A 89 -7.93 7.76 11.79
N ARG A 90 -6.63 8.06 11.85
CA ARG A 90 -6.01 8.68 13.05
C ARG A 90 -6.52 10.08 13.32
N LEU A 91 -6.91 10.83 12.29
CA LEU A 91 -7.55 12.13 12.46
C LEU A 91 -8.91 12.00 13.17
N LYS A 92 -9.72 11.03 12.76
CA LYS A 92 -11.01 10.74 13.43
C LYS A 92 -10.81 10.35 14.89
N ASP A 93 -9.78 9.54 15.19
CA ASP A 93 -9.45 9.19 16.58
C ASP A 93 -9.07 10.41 17.42
N TYR A 94 -8.39 11.38 16.83
CA TYR A 94 -8.10 12.64 17.47
C TYR A 94 -9.39 13.47 17.70
N GLU A 95 -10.25 13.59 16.68
CA GLU A 95 -11.51 14.34 16.77
C GLU A 95 -12.45 13.82 17.85
N VAL A 96 -12.48 12.49 18.06
CA VAL A 96 -13.28 11.87 19.14
C VAL A 96 -12.53 11.73 20.47
N GLY A 97 -11.32 12.30 20.58
CA GLY A 97 -10.54 12.34 21.80
C GLY A 97 -9.85 11.04 22.22
N GLN A 98 -9.76 10.04 21.33
CA GLN A 98 -9.04 8.77 21.60
C GLN A 98 -7.53 8.94 21.62
N ILE A 99 -7.00 9.91 20.86
CA ILE A 99 -5.58 10.27 20.85
C ILE A 99 -5.40 11.78 21.00
N SER A 100 -4.27 12.19 21.55
CA SER A 100 -3.92 13.62 21.62
C SER A 100 -3.42 14.16 20.27
N TYR A 101 -3.53 15.47 20.08
CA TYR A 101 -2.95 16.15 18.91
C TYR A 101 -1.44 15.88 18.77
N GLY A 102 -0.69 15.90 19.89
CA GLY A 102 0.74 15.58 19.88
C GLY A 102 1.03 14.18 19.33
N ARG A 103 0.20 13.20 19.70
CA ARG A 103 0.31 11.83 19.17
C ARG A 103 0.02 11.77 17.67
N TYR A 104 -1.04 12.44 17.22
CA TYR A 104 -1.37 12.55 15.79
C TYR A 104 -0.23 13.19 14.98
N ALA A 105 0.27 14.34 15.44
CA ALA A 105 1.36 15.07 14.79
C ALA A 105 2.66 14.24 14.72
N THR A 106 2.97 13.50 15.80
CA THR A 106 4.12 12.60 15.84
C THR A 106 4.00 11.48 14.80
N MET A 107 2.85 10.82 14.71
CA MET A 107 2.62 9.77 13.70
C MET A 107 2.75 10.32 12.28
N LYS A 108 2.21 11.50 12.01
CA LYS A 108 2.34 12.19 10.71
C LYS A 108 3.80 12.45 10.34
N SER A 109 4.61 12.90 11.30
CA SER A 109 6.05 13.13 11.12
C SER A 109 6.81 11.82 10.84
N HIS A 110 6.53 10.76 11.60
CA HIS A 110 7.13 9.44 11.42
C HIS A 110 6.87 8.89 10.01
N LEU A 111 5.62 8.98 9.54
CA LEU A 111 5.25 8.47 8.22
C LEU A 111 5.74 9.36 7.07
N LYS A 112 5.92 10.65 7.29
CA LYS A 112 6.60 11.52 6.32
C LYS A 112 8.04 11.01 6.09
N THR A 113 8.77 10.75 7.17
CA THR A 113 10.14 10.24 7.11
C THR A 113 10.19 8.85 6.43
N TRP A 114 9.27 7.95 6.76
CA TRP A 114 9.18 6.65 6.12
C TRP A 114 8.89 6.74 4.61
N LYS A 115 8.01 7.64 4.17
CA LYS A 115 7.73 7.84 2.73
C LYS A 115 8.97 8.27 1.95
N GLU A 116 9.85 9.05 2.57
CA GLU A 116 11.11 9.50 1.96
C GLU A 116 12.08 8.33 1.79
N PHE A 117 12.10 7.39 2.75
CA PHE A 117 12.93 6.19 2.70
C PHE A 117 12.42 5.18 1.67
N ILE A 118 11.15 4.78 1.77
CA ILE A 118 10.58 3.68 0.99
C ILE A 118 10.26 4.07 -0.45
N GLY A 119 10.02 5.37 -0.69
CA GLY A 119 9.55 5.91 -1.95
C GLY A 119 8.02 6.05 -2.00
N ALA A 120 7.53 7.28 -1.97
CA ALA A 120 6.09 7.61 -1.89
C ALA A 120 5.25 6.95 -3.00
N LYS A 121 5.81 6.79 -4.21
CA LYS A 121 5.14 6.22 -5.39
C LYS A 121 5.24 4.68 -5.49
N LYS A 122 6.05 4.04 -4.66
CA LYS A 122 6.15 2.57 -4.63
C LYS A 122 4.80 1.97 -4.28
N ARG A 123 4.43 0.87 -4.93
CA ARG A 123 3.15 0.20 -4.67
C ARG A 123 3.22 -0.62 -3.40
N LEU A 124 2.18 -0.58 -2.59
CA LEU A 124 2.14 -1.25 -1.30
C LEU A 124 2.30 -2.79 -1.42
N LYS A 125 1.70 -3.39 -2.45
CA LYS A 125 1.80 -4.84 -2.71
C LYS A 125 3.18 -5.30 -3.22
N ASP A 126 4.02 -4.36 -3.66
CA ASP A 126 5.39 -4.68 -4.08
C ASP A 126 6.37 -4.66 -2.89
N LEU A 127 5.87 -4.37 -1.68
CA LEU A 127 6.68 -4.33 -0.47
C LEU A 127 6.83 -5.72 0.14
N THR A 128 8.05 -5.99 0.60
CA THR A 128 8.39 -7.18 1.36
C THR A 128 8.74 -6.82 2.81
N ARG A 129 8.72 -7.80 3.71
CA ARG A 129 9.11 -7.58 5.11
C ARG A 129 10.51 -6.99 5.28
N LYS A 130 11.41 -7.24 4.34
CA LYS A 130 12.82 -6.81 4.38
C LYS A 130 13.07 -5.41 3.82
N ASP A 131 12.10 -4.79 3.16
CA ASP A 131 12.30 -3.48 2.52
C ASP A 131 12.68 -2.36 3.50
N CYS A 132 12.46 -2.55 4.79
CA CYS A 132 12.85 -1.60 5.84
C CYS A 132 14.02 -2.08 6.72
N GLU A 133 14.76 -3.13 6.34
CA GLU A 133 15.86 -3.65 7.12
C GLU A 133 16.97 -2.60 7.35
N GLY A 134 17.30 -1.79 6.32
CA GLY A 134 18.30 -0.70 6.38
C GLY A 134 17.76 0.65 6.86
N TYR A 135 16.54 0.70 7.42
CA TYR A 135 15.90 1.97 7.80
C TYR A 135 16.70 2.76 8.85
N TYR A 136 17.29 2.09 9.85
CA TYR A 136 18.06 2.75 10.89
C TYR A 136 19.34 3.40 10.34
N GLU A 137 20.10 2.65 9.54
CA GLU A 137 21.35 3.12 8.94
C GLU A 137 21.08 4.36 8.08
N TRP A 138 20.08 4.31 7.21
CA TRP A 138 19.67 5.44 6.40
C TRP A 138 19.23 6.64 7.26
N ARG A 139 18.53 6.39 8.35
CA ARG A 139 18.04 7.43 9.25
C ARG A 139 19.18 8.10 9.99
N TYR A 140 20.16 7.31 10.40
CA TYR A 140 21.39 7.77 11.07
C TYR A 140 22.23 8.67 10.14
N GLU A 141 22.50 8.21 8.92
CA GLU A 141 23.24 8.96 7.90
C GLU A 141 22.57 10.29 7.57
N ARG A 142 21.24 10.28 7.36
CA ARG A 142 20.48 11.48 7.04
C ARG A 142 20.53 12.57 8.12
N THR A 143 20.81 12.21 9.36
CA THR A 143 20.86 13.13 10.50
C THR A 143 22.27 13.39 11.02
N ASP A 144 23.29 13.04 10.25
CA ASP A 144 24.70 13.12 10.66
C ASP A 144 24.93 12.47 12.04
N GLY A 145 24.33 11.31 12.27
CA GLY A 145 24.44 10.57 13.51
C GLY A 145 23.67 11.13 14.72
N LYS A 146 22.84 12.17 14.53
CA LYS A 146 22.15 12.86 15.64
C LYS A 146 20.83 12.25 16.06
N VAL A 147 20.29 11.27 15.30
CA VAL A 147 19.00 10.64 15.63
C VAL A 147 19.13 9.74 16.85
N ARG A 148 18.23 9.88 17.81
CA ARG A 148 18.17 9.00 18.98
C ARG A 148 17.53 7.64 18.62
N LEU A 149 18.06 6.55 19.19
CA LEU A 149 17.50 5.21 19.02
C LEU A 149 16.01 5.13 19.38
N THR A 150 15.59 5.82 20.45
CA THR A 150 14.20 5.89 20.88
C THR A 150 13.28 6.53 19.82
N THR A 151 13.80 7.53 19.10
CA THR A 151 13.05 8.16 17.99
C THR A 151 12.84 7.17 16.86
N VAL A 152 13.90 6.48 16.41
CA VAL A 152 13.81 5.49 15.34
C VAL A 152 12.91 4.33 15.73
N HIS A 153 12.97 3.86 16.96
CA HIS A 153 12.07 2.84 17.47
C HIS A 153 10.61 3.30 17.44
N GLY A 154 10.33 4.56 17.83
CA GLY A 154 8.98 5.14 17.73
C GLY A 154 8.48 5.23 16.29
N GLU A 155 9.37 5.58 15.33
CA GLU A 155 9.06 5.55 13.90
C GLU A 155 8.71 4.13 13.43
N GLN A 156 9.52 3.11 13.76
CA GLN A 156 9.29 1.69 13.43
C GLN A 156 7.95 1.17 13.97
N MET A 157 7.64 1.50 15.23
CA MET A 157 6.36 1.14 15.85
C MET A 157 5.17 1.76 15.10
N THR A 158 5.28 3.03 14.71
CA THR A 158 4.22 3.72 13.96
C THR A 158 4.02 3.10 12.57
N ILE A 159 5.11 2.80 11.86
CA ILE A 159 5.09 2.18 10.53
C ILE A 159 4.41 0.80 10.61
N ASN A 160 4.83 -0.06 11.56
CA ASN A 160 4.26 -1.39 11.72
C ASN A 160 2.79 -1.34 12.18
N SER A 161 2.38 -0.35 12.99
CA SER A 161 0.98 -0.16 13.34
C SER A 161 0.13 0.18 12.11
N MET A 162 0.64 1.03 11.22
CA MET A 162 -0.01 1.33 9.95
C MET A 162 -0.09 0.09 9.04
N MET A 163 1.01 -0.65 8.89
CA MET A 163 1.05 -1.84 8.05
C MET A 163 0.09 -2.93 8.54
N LYS A 164 0.02 -3.15 9.86
CA LYS A 164 -0.91 -4.09 10.47
C LYS A 164 -2.37 -3.73 10.17
N TRP A 165 -2.70 -2.43 10.26
CA TRP A 165 -4.04 -1.96 9.91
C TRP A 165 -4.31 -2.13 8.41
N LEU A 166 -3.37 -1.77 7.52
CA LEU A 166 -3.53 -1.94 6.07
C LEU A 166 -3.68 -3.41 5.67
N ASN A 167 -3.01 -4.32 6.37
CA ASN A 167 -3.17 -5.76 6.16
C ASN A 167 -4.57 -6.23 6.60
N SER A 168 -5.11 -5.72 7.72
CA SER A 168 -6.48 -6.03 8.16
C SER A 168 -7.56 -5.47 7.22
N GLU A 169 -7.24 -4.45 6.42
CA GLU A 169 -8.11 -3.87 5.38
C GLU A 169 -7.88 -4.52 3.98
N ASP A 170 -7.12 -5.61 3.90
CA ASP A 170 -6.76 -6.29 2.65
C ASP A 170 -6.00 -5.39 1.62
N GLU A 171 -5.39 -4.29 2.07
CA GLU A 171 -4.62 -3.38 1.22
C GLU A 171 -3.14 -3.76 1.11
N ALA A 172 -2.59 -4.45 2.12
CA ALA A 172 -1.22 -4.92 2.17
C ALA A 172 -1.14 -6.44 2.35
N GLU A 173 -0.15 -7.07 1.70
CA GLU A 173 0.11 -8.52 1.86
C GLU A 173 0.90 -8.83 3.14
N ILE A 174 1.65 -7.85 3.64
CA ILE A 174 2.45 -7.97 4.86
C ILE A 174 1.81 -7.15 5.99
N ASP A 175 1.89 -7.65 7.21
CA ASP A 175 1.37 -7.01 8.43
C ASP A 175 2.41 -6.13 9.14
N GLY A 176 3.64 -6.05 8.60
CA GLY A 176 4.72 -5.23 9.12
C GLY A 176 6.06 -5.54 8.49
N PHE A 177 7.06 -4.75 8.83
CA PHE A 177 8.44 -4.89 8.39
C PHE A 177 9.32 -5.51 9.47
N ASP A 178 10.30 -6.28 9.02
CA ASP A 178 11.36 -6.84 9.86
C ASP A 178 12.47 -5.78 9.97
N PHE A 179 12.33 -4.91 10.96
CA PHE A 179 13.36 -3.93 11.26
C PHE A 179 14.55 -4.59 11.97
N LYS A 180 15.76 -4.11 11.66
CA LYS A 180 16.95 -4.51 12.41
C LYS A 180 16.77 -4.18 13.90
N LYS A 181 17.06 -5.14 14.78
CA LYS A 181 17.02 -4.90 16.22
C LYS A 181 18.09 -3.90 16.62
N LEU A 182 17.67 -2.77 17.16
CA LEU A 182 18.58 -1.75 17.67
C LEU A 182 19.08 -2.18 19.04
N LYS A 183 20.39 -2.41 19.15
CA LYS A 183 21.01 -2.63 20.46
C LYS A 183 21.23 -1.28 21.10
N LYS A 184 20.72 -1.10 22.33
CA LYS A 184 21.09 0.02 23.18
C LYS A 184 22.57 -0.17 23.51
N ILE A 185 23.43 0.73 23.08
CA ILE A 185 24.77 0.84 23.64
C ILE A 185 24.54 1.56 24.96
N ASP A 186 24.73 0.87 26.07
CA ASP A 186 24.73 1.50 27.38
C ASP A 186 25.94 2.44 27.41
N ASP A 187 25.69 3.70 27.10
CA ASP A 187 26.63 4.77 27.29
C ASP A 187 26.49 5.19 28.76
N ASP A 188 27.50 4.88 29.57
CA ASP A 188 27.56 5.21 31.00
C ASP A 188 27.29 6.70 31.29
N SER A 189 27.40 7.57 30.27
CA SER A 189 27.10 9.00 30.34
C SER A 189 25.62 9.34 30.60
N GLU A 190 24.67 8.47 30.26
CA GLU A 190 23.26 8.70 30.59
C GLU A 190 22.90 8.34 32.03
N SER A 191 23.60 7.41 32.64
CA SER A 191 23.40 7.03 34.05
C SER A 191 23.83 8.16 35.01
N VAL A 192 24.86 8.89 34.67
CA VAL A 192 25.36 10.04 35.47
C VAL A 192 24.42 11.23 35.44
N ARG A 193 23.72 11.50 34.31
CA ARG A 193 22.79 12.61 34.18
C ARG A 193 21.51 12.45 35.03
N ARG A 194 21.11 11.20 35.34
CA ARG A 194 19.93 10.96 36.20
C ARG A 194 20.21 11.14 37.68
N GLN A 195 21.46 10.96 38.10
CA GLN A 195 21.86 11.11 39.50
C GLN A 195 22.02 12.58 39.92
N THR A 196 22.27 13.51 38.97
CA THR A 196 22.46 14.93 39.27
C THR A 196 21.15 15.73 39.39
N LEU A 197 19.98 15.13 39.12
CA LEU A 197 18.67 15.77 39.24
C LEU A 197 17.91 15.41 40.52
N THR A 198 18.49 14.65 41.44
CA THR A 198 17.89 14.20 42.71
C THR A 198 18.63 14.70 43.96
N SER A 199 19.46 15.73 43.83
CA SER A 199 20.12 16.41 44.98
C SER A 199 19.64 17.84 45.13
#